data_8e6c808c96885ce69c4972f9b1570f25
#
_entry.id   8e6c808c96885ce69c4972f9b1570f25
#
_cell.length_a   1.000
_cell.length_b   1.000
_cell.length_c   1.000
_cell.angle_alpha   90.00
_cell.angle_beta   90.00
_cell.angle_gamma   90.00
#
_symmetry.space_group_name_H-M   'P 1'
#
loop_
_entity.id
_entity.type
_entity.pdbx_description
1 polymer ?
#
loop_
_entity_poly.entity_id
_entity_poly.type
_entity_poly.pdbx_seq_one_letter_code
_entity_poly.pdbx_strand_id
1 'polypeptide(L)'
;MTQCDLFPGVSLMYNDFHMESYDSAFRTTEDLLCIDYCRQGRMEYPAGPDAYSYVEAGDLKLDRRLEHQGHFTFPLAHYHGITVGFALPQAAQSLKEWIREFPVDLARLQNKFCSSRHPKVLHGAPSIDHIFQELYAVPEQIK
;
A
#
# COMPACT_ATOMS: atom_id res chain seq x y z
N MET A 1 -5.63 -13.00 2.55
CA MET A 1 -4.61 -11.96 2.86
C MET A 1 -3.49 -12.57 3.67
N THR A 2 -2.25 -12.38 3.24
CA THR A 2 -1.05 -12.93 3.90
C THR A 2 -0.13 -11.78 4.28
N GLN A 3 0.23 -11.70 5.55
CA GLN A 3 1.10 -10.65 6.06
C GLN A 3 2.43 -11.23 6.52
N CYS A 4 3.52 -10.58 6.17
CA CYS A 4 4.87 -10.91 6.61
C CYS A 4 5.51 -9.68 7.23
N ASP A 5 6.03 -9.82 8.45
CA ASP A 5 6.82 -8.77 9.08
C ASP A 5 8.28 -8.95 8.65
N LEU A 6 8.81 -7.98 7.93
CA LEU A 6 10.17 -8.05 7.37
C LEU A 6 11.21 -7.55 8.35
N PHE A 7 10.95 -6.39 8.93
CA PHE A 7 11.80 -5.73 9.92
C PHE A 7 10.89 -5.05 10.95
N PRO A 8 11.40 -4.67 12.12
CA PRO A 8 10.59 -3.88 13.06
C PRO A 8 10.01 -2.63 12.38
N GLY A 9 8.69 -2.53 12.37
CA GLY A 9 7.97 -1.43 11.72
C GLY A 9 7.80 -1.57 10.21
N VAL A 10 8.29 -2.63 9.58
CA VAL A 10 8.15 -2.86 8.13
C VAL A 10 7.40 -4.16 7.88
N SER A 11 6.28 -4.06 7.19
CA SER A 11 5.44 -5.21 6.87
C SER A 11 5.16 -5.29 5.37
N LEU A 12 4.94 -6.52 4.91
CA LEU A 12 4.55 -6.83 3.54
C LEU A 12 3.25 -7.61 3.58
N MET A 13 2.27 -7.20 2.80
CA MET A 13 0.95 -7.83 2.80
C MET A 13 0.54 -8.17 1.37
N TYR A 14 0.23 -9.45 1.15
CA TYR A 14 -0.34 -9.91 -0.12
C TYR A 14 -1.85 -9.90 0.00
N ASN A 15 -2.49 -9.09 -0.81
CA ASN A 15 -3.95 -8.92 -0.82
C ASN A 15 -4.56 -9.71 -1.98
N ASP A 16 -5.56 -10.51 -1.68
CA ASP A 16 -6.28 -11.31 -2.65
C ASP A 16 -7.75 -11.28 -2.26
N PHE A 17 -8.50 -10.38 -2.86
CA PHE A 17 -9.91 -10.16 -2.55
C PHE A 17 -10.80 -10.62 -3.71
N HIS A 18 -11.75 -11.48 -3.40
CA HIS A 18 -12.80 -11.93 -4.32
C HIS A 18 -14.15 -11.50 -3.75
N MET A 19 -14.52 -10.25 -3.99
CA MET A 19 -15.75 -9.66 -3.48
C MET A 19 -16.13 -8.43 -4.32
N GLU A 20 -17.38 -8.00 -4.21
CA GLU A 20 -17.85 -6.80 -4.93
C GLU A 20 -17.58 -5.52 -4.17
N SER A 21 -17.59 -5.58 -2.84
CA SER A 21 -17.36 -4.41 -2.00
C SER A 21 -17.06 -4.80 -0.57
N TYR A 22 -16.55 -3.83 0.18
CA TYR A 22 -16.43 -4.01 1.62
C TYR A 22 -16.40 -2.64 2.32
N ASP A 23 -16.89 -2.60 3.56
CA ASP A 23 -16.86 -1.41 4.39
C ASP A 23 -15.71 -1.48 5.38
N SER A 24 -14.87 -0.45 5.38
CA SER A 24 -13.74 -0.37 6.29
C SER A 24 -14.00 0.64 7.40
N ALA A 25 -13.70 0.22 8.64
CA ALA A 25 -13.70 1.09 9.81
C ALA A 25 -12.29 1.26 10.38
N PHE A 26 -11.28 0.97 9.58
CA PHE A 26 -9.89 1.00 10.03
C PHE A 26 -9.49 2.41 10.46
N ARG A 27 -8.90 2.49 11.64
CA ARG A 27 -8.29 3.71 12.19
C ARG A 27 -6.96 3.37 12.82
N THR A 28 -6.04 4.31 12.79
CA THR A 28 -4.76 4.19 13.47
C THR A 28 -4.31 5.53 14.01
N THR A 29 -3.62 5.49 15.16
CA THR A 29 -2.90 6.65 15.70
C THR A 29 -1.41 6.57 15.38
N GLU A 30 -0.96 5.47 14.79
CA GLU A 30 0.42 5.30 14.37
C GLU A 30 0.74 6.15 13.16
N ASP A 31 1.98 6.62 13.08
CA ASP A 31 2.46 7.35 11.91
C ASP A 31 2.89 6.34 10.85
N LEU A 32 1.99 6.08 9.90
CA LEU A 32 2.19 5.07 8.86
C LEU A 32 2.48 5.70 7.51
N LEU A 33 3.27 4.98 6.72
CA LEU A 33 3.36 5.16 5.28
C LEU A 33 3.03 3.82 4.64
N CYS A 34 2.00 3.78 3.83
CA CYS A 34 1.58 2.57 3.13
C CYS A 34 1.67 2.77 1.63
N ILE A 35 2.27 1.79 0.95
CA ILE A 35 2.38 1.77 -0.50
C ILE A 35 1.64 0.54 -0.98
N ASP A 36 0.57 0.76 -1.74
CA ASP A 36 -0.21 -0.30 -2.34
C ASP A 36 0.11 -0.40 -3.83
N TYR A 37 0.41 -1.58 -4.30
CA TYR A 37 0.55 -1.89 -5.72
C TYR A 37 -0.59 -2.82 -6.14
N CYS A 38 -1.31 -2.46 -7.19
CA CYS A 38 -2.37 -3.30 -7.76
C CYS A 38 -1.81 -4.13 -8.91
N ARG A 39 -1.87 -5.46 -8.76
CA ARG A 39 -1.46 -6.39 -9.81
C ARG A 39 -2.59 -6.68 -10.78
N GLN A 40 -3.79 -6.93 -10.25
CA GLN A 40 -4.97 -7.26 -11.04
C GLN A 40 -6.21 -6.70 -10.36
N GLY A 41 -7.21 -6.38 -11.17
CA GLY A 41 -8.48 -5.89 -10.67
C GLY A 41 -8.54 -4.38 -10.58
N ARG A 42 -9.53 -3.91 -9.85
CA ARG A 42 -9.76 -2.48 -9.66
C ARG A 42 -10.43 -2.26 -8.32
N MET A 43 -10.00 -1.23 -7.62
CA MET A 43 -10.62 -0.79 -6.38
C MET A 43 -11.03 0.67 -6.52
N GLU A 44 -12.27 0.99 -6.16
CA GLU A 44 -12.78 2.36 -6.10
C GLU A 44 -13.08 2.72 -4.66
N TYR A 45 -12.80 3.96 -4.29
CA TYR A 45 -13.00 4.44 -2.92
C TYR A 45 -13.38 5.91 -2.92
N PRO A 46 -14.08 6.38 -1.86
CA PRO A 46 -14.44 7.80 -1.76
C PRO A 46 -13.19 8.70 -1.68
N ALA A 47 -13.20 9.80 -2.43
CA ALA A 47 -12.13 10.78 -2.46
C ALA A 47 -12.64 12.19 -2.17
N GLY A 48 -13.74 12.29 -1.43
CA GLY A 48 -14.40 13.54 -1.10
C GLY A 48 -15.90 13.36 -1.11
N PRO A 49 -16.69 14.41 -0.83
CA PRO A 49 -18.15 14.28 -0.66
C PRO A 49 -18.89 13.78 -1.92
N ASP A 50 -18.43 14.12 -3.10
CA ASP A 50 -19.07 13.73 -4.35
C ASP A 50 -18.09 13.15 -5.37
N ALA A 51 -16.97 12.63 -4.90
CA ALA A 51 -15.91 12.12 -5.79
C ALA A 51 -15.44 10.75 -5.35
N TYR A 52 -15.07 9.93 -6.34
CA TYR A 52 -14.42 8.64 -6.12
C TYR A 52 -13.07 8.63 -6.82
N SER A 53 -12.11 7.96 -6.21
CA SER A 53 -10.83 7.67 -6.82
C SER A 53 -10.72 6.17 -7.07
N TYR A 54 -9.70 5.75 -7.80
CA TYR A 54 -9.53 4.34 -8.12
C TYR A 54 -8.06 3.95 -8.22
N VAL A 55 -7.84 2.65 -8.05
CA VAL A 55 -6.56 1.98 -8.26
C VAL A 55 -6.83 0.78 -9.13
N GLU A 56 -6.10 0.66 -10.23
CA GLU A 56 -6.24 -0.48 -11.14
C GLU A 56 -4.87 -1.09 -11.47
N ALA A 57 -4.86 -2.16 -12.25
CA ALA A 57 -3.64 -2.91 -12.54
C ALA A 57 -2.50 -2.01 -13.02
N GLY A 58 -1.35 -2.08 -12.34
CA GLY A 58 -0.17 -1.28 -12.61
C GLY A 58 -0.07 0.01 -11.80
N ASP A 59 -1.10 0.36 -11.03
CA ASP A 59 -1.09 1.60 -10.24
C ASP A 59 -0.46 1.41 -8.87
N LEU A 60 0.13 2.50 -8.36
CA LEU A 60 0.56 2.62 -6.97
C LEU A 60 -0.33 3.60 -6.23
N LYS A 61 -0.62 3.30 -4.99
CA LYS A 61 -1.32 4.20 -4.08
C LYS A 61 -0.47 4.39 -2.83
N LEU A 62 -0.24 5.64 -2.45
CA LEU A 62 0.51 6.00 -1.26
C LEU A 62 -0.40 6.76 -0.30
N ASP A 63 -0.45 6.33 0.95
CA ASP A 63 -1.22 7.03 1.97
C ASP A 63 -0.70 6.75 3.38
N ARG A 64 -1.29 7.46 4.35
CA ARG A 64 -0.94 7.32 5.78
C ARG A 64 -1.92 6.45 6.55
N ARG A 65 -2.96 5.94 5.93
CA ARG A 65 -4.03 5.15 6.56
C ARG A 65 -4.76 5.87 7.71
N LEU A 66 -4.64 7.19 7.81
CA LEU A 66 -5.29 7.94 8.88
C LEU A 66 -6.81 7.86 8.81
N GLU A 67 -7.35 7.85 7.61
CA GLU A 67 -8.79 7.79 7.36
C GLU A 67 -9.10 6.70 6.33
N HIS A 68 -8.62 5.49 6.57
CA HIS A 68 -8.91 4.34 5.71
C HIS A 68 -10.28 3.77 6.05
N GLN A 69 -11.29 4.63 6.00
CA GLN A 69 -12.68 4.30 6.31
C GLN A 69 -13.55 4.52 5.09
N GLY A 70 -14.67 3.83 5.07
CA GLY A 70 -15.69 4.01 4.06
C GLY A 70 -15.92 2.77 3.23
N HIS A 71 -16.64 2.97 2.14
CA HIS A 71 -17.09 1.92 1.26
C HIS A 71 -16.15 1.75 0.07
N PHE A 72 -15.49 0.61 0.02
CA PHE A 72 -14.61 0.23 -1.09
C PHE A 72 -15.36 -0.71 -2.02
N THR A 73 -15.33 -0.42 -3.32
CA THR A 73 -15.95 -1.27 -4.33
C THR A 73 -14.91 -1.88 -5.25
N PHE A 74 -15.18 -3.11 -5.67
CA PHE A 74 -14.34 -3.85 -6.61
C PHE A 74 -15.17 -4.16 -7.85
N PRO A 75 -15.19 -3.26 -8.87
CA PRO A 75 -16.07 -3.41 -10.03
C PRO A 75 -15.87 -4.70 -10.81
N LEU A 76 -14.67 -5.29 -10.73
CA LEU A 76 -14.36 -6.54 -11.41
C LEU A 76 -14.52 -7.77 -10.50
N ALA A 77 -15.09 -7.58 -9.30
CA ALA A 77 -15.30 -8.62 -8.28
C ALA A 77 -14.02 -9.29 -7.80
N HIS A 78 -12.85 -8.72 -8.08
CA HIS A 78 -11.58 -9.18 -7.56
C HIS A 78 -10.55 -8.04 -7.48
N TYR A 79 -9.59 -8.22 -6.59
CA TYR A 79 -8.45 -7.31 -6.43
C TYR A 79 -7.26 -8.11 -5.91
N HIS A 80 -6.15 -8.07 -6.63
CA HIS A 80 -4.89 -8.67 -6.23
C HIS A 80 -3.83 -7.60 -6.14
N GLY A 81 -3.15 -7.50 -5.01
CA GLY A 81 -2.14 -6.48 -4.84
C GLY A 81 -1.19 -6.77 -3.67
N ILE A 82 -0.23 -5.88 -3.52
CA ILE A 82 0.74 -5.91 -2.43
C ILE A 82 0.69 -4.58 -1.71
N THR A 83 0.70 -4.64 -0.38
CA THR A 83 0.87 -3.46 0.48
C THR A 83 2.21 -3.58 1.21
N VAL A 84 3.03 -2.54 1.11
CA VAL A 84 4.22 -2.38 1.93
C VAL A 84 3.91 -1.30 2.96
N GLY A 85 3.99 -1.66 4.24
CA GLY A 85 3.67 -0.76 5.34
C GLY A 85 4.91 -0.40 6.15
N PHE A 86 5.04 0.89 6.47
CA PHE A 86 6.12 1.41 7.31
C PHE A 86 5.52 2.14 8.49
N ALA A 87 5.81 1.66 9.71
CA ALA A 87 5.46 2.37 10.93
C ALA A 87 6.65 3.27 11.30
N LEU A 88 6.52 4.56 11.01
CA LEU A 88 7.55 5.55 11.30
C LEU A 88 7.51 5.94 12.78
N PRO A 89 8.59 6.25 13.46
CA PRO A 89 10.00 6.22 13.05
C PRO A 89 10.66 4.85 13.21
N GLN A 90 9.96 3.84 13.75
CA GLN A 90 10.51 2.51 13.99
C GLN A 90 11.08 1.90 12.69
N ALA A 91 10.34 2.01 11.58
CA ALA A 91 10.80 1.51 10.28
C ALA A 91 12.08 2.21 9.83
N ALA A 92 12.17 3.53 10.00
CA ALA A 92 13.34 4.29 9.60
C ALA A 92 14.59 3.82 10.37
N GLN A 93 14.44 3.55 11.67
CA GLN A 93 15.54 3.06 12.49
C GLN A 93 15.96 1.65 12.09
N SER A 94 15.00 0.73 11.96
CA SER A 94 15.30 -0.66 11.63
C SER A 94 15.93 -0.83 10.25
N LEU A 95 15.49 -0.04 9.27
CA LEU A 95 16.06 -0.10 7.93
C LEU A 95 17.52 0.37 7.91
N LYS A 96 17.87 1.37 8.72
CA LYS A 96 19.27 1.80 8.86
C LYS A 96 20.15 0.72 9.51
N GLU A 97 19.57 -0.05 10.45
CA GLU A 97 20.31 -1.12 11.14
C GLU A 97 20.49 -2.36 10.27
N TRP A 98 19.45 -2.75 9.52
CA TRP A 98 19.43 -4.00 8.76
C TRP A 98 19.90 -3.85 7.31
N ILE A 99 19.75 -2.66 6.72
CA ILE A 99 20.17 -2.39 5.35
C ILE A 99 21.17 -1.25 5.38
N ARG A 100 22.43 -1.61 5.20
CA ARG A 100 23.51 -0.64 5.19
C ARG A 100 23.33 0.35 4.05
N GLU A 101 23.47 1.66 4.38
CA GLU A 101 23.31 2.73 3.40
C GLU A 101 21.93 2.76 2.73
N PHE A 102 20.86 2.47 3.49
CA PHE A 102 19.50 2.56 2.97
C PHE A 102 19.25 3.98 2.43
N PRO A 103 18.99 4.14 1.12
CA PRO A 103 19.03 5.46 0.48
C PRO A 103 17.75 6.28 0.63
N VAL A 104 16.68 5.72 1.20
CA VAL A 104 15.37 6.37 1.22
C VAL A 104 15.10 6.98 2.59
N ASP A 105 14.75 8.26 2.59
CA ASP A 105 14.23 8.97 3.75
C ASP A 105 12.71 8.81 3.76
N LEU A 106 12.19 7.94 4.62
CA LEU A 106 10.77 7.60 4.67
C LEU A 106 9.91 8.82 5.07
N ALA A 107 10.39 9.65 5.99
CA ALA A 107 9.66 10.83 6.41
C ALA A 107 9.52 11.84 5.24
N ARG A 108 10.57 11.99 4.47
CA ARG A 108 10.57 12.86 3.29
C ARG A 108 9.64 12.33 2.21
N LEU A 109 9.65 11.02 1.99
CA LEU A 109 8.75 10.36 1.06
C LEU A 109 7.29 10.56 1.46
N GLN A 110 6.99 10.37 2.75
CA GLN A 110 5.67 10.61 3.30
C GLN A 110 5.23 12.06 3.10
N ASN A 111 6.08 13.02 3.42
CA ASN A 111 5.77 14.45 3.26
C ASN A 111 5.54 14.83 1.80
N LYS A 112 6.27 14.22 0.88
CA LYS A 112 6.13 14.52 -0.54
C LYS A 112 4.81 14.00 -1.13
N PHE A 113 4.40 12.79 -0.78
CA PHE A 113 3.25 12.13 -1.40
C PHE A 113 2.01 12.06 -0.52
N CYS A 114 2.15 12.22 0.79
CA CYS A 114 1.06 12.03 1.75
C CYS A 114 0.77 13.29 2.57
N SER A 115 1.05 14.47 2.03
CA SER A 115 0.76 15.75 2.69
C SER A 115 -0.73 16.08 2.71
N SER A 116 -1.50 15.48 1.81
CA SER A 116 -2.96 15.60 1.76
C SER A 116 -3.60 14.49 2.59
N ARG A 117 -4.86 14.70 3.01
CA ARG A 117 -5.67 13.68 3.67
C ARG A 117 -6.02 12.53 2.72
N HIS A 118 -6.01 12.79 1.42
CA HIS A 118 -6.38 11.81 0.41
C HIS A 118 -5.15 11.05 -0.08
N PRO A 119 -5.32 9.75 -0.41
CA PRO A 119 -4.24 8.98 -1.01
C PRO A 119 -3.73 9.59 -2.31
N LYS A 120 -2.45 9.44 -2.58
CA LYS A 120 -1.86 9.79 -3.86
C LYS A 120 -1.80 8.54 -4.73
N VAL A 121 -2.35 8.61 -5.93
CA VAL A 121 -2.32 7.51 -6.90
C VAL A 121 -1.40 7.87 -8.04
N LEU A 122 -0.48 6.96 -8.36
CA LEU A 122 0.43 7.05 -9.50
C LEU A 122 0.04 5.98 -10.50
N HIS A 123 -0.42 6.41 -11.69
CA HIS A 123 -0.92 5.52 -12.72
C HIS A 123 0.21 5.06 -13.66
N GLY A 124 0.29 3.74 -13.85
CA GLY A 124 1.09 3.12 -14.88
C GLY A 124 2.59 3.42 -14.85
N ALA A 125 3.38 2.56 -14.18
CA ALA A 125 4.84 2.69 -14.18
C ALA A 125 5.46 1.32 -14.47
N PRO A 126 5.82 1.02 -15.73
CA PRO A 126 6.36 -0.30 -16.12
C PRO A 126 7.59 -0.74 -15.30
N SER A 127 8.46 0.19 -14.93
CA SER A 127 9.62 -0.13 -14.09
C SER A 127 9.21 -0.59 -12.69
N ILE A 128 8.14 -0.02 -12.15
CA ILE A 128 7.58 -0.40 -10.84
C ILE A 128 6.89 -1.76 -10.94
N ASP A 129 6.15 -2.00 -12.02
CA ASP A 129 5.55 -3.31 -12.29
C ASP A 129 6.59 -4.42 -12.24
N HIS A 130 7.73 -4.21 -12.88
CA HIS A 130 8.80 -5.20 -12.92
C HIS A 130 9.30 -5.55 -11.52
N ILE A 131 9.48 -4.55 -10.65
CA ILE A 131 9.94 -4.75 -9.27
C ILE A 131 8.91 -5.58 -8.47
N PHE A 132 7.64 -5.23 -8.56
CA PHE A 132 6.60 -5.93 -7.83
C PHE A 132 6.36 -7.35 -8.35
N GLN A 133 6.55 -7.59 -9.65
CA GLN A 133 6.43 -8.95 -10.21
C GLN A 133 7.47 -9.89 -9.58
N GLU A 134 8.64 -9.42 -9.23
CA GLU A 134 9.64 -10.22 -8.53
C GLU A 134 9.15 -10.71 -7.17
N LEU A 135 8.36 -9.89 -6.45
CA LEU A 135 7.78 -10.28 -5.17
C LEU A 135 6.77 -11.42 -5.33
N TYR A 136 6.03 -11.45 -6.43
CA TYR A 136 5.09 -12.54 -6.70
C TYR A 136 5.80 -13.84 -7.08
N ALA A 137 7.04 -13.75 -7.55
CA ALA A 137 7.84 -14.93 -7.89
C ALA A 137 8.47 -15.61 -6.68
N VAL A 138 8.40 -15.00 -5.48
CA VAL A 138 8.92 -15.58 -4.26
C VAL A 138 8.14 -16.86 -3.90
N PRO A 139 8.82 -17.99 -3.59
CA PRO A 139 8.15 -19.22 -3.22
C PRO A 139 7.19 -19.07 -2.03
N GLU A 140 6.06 -19.75 -2.06
CA GLU A 140 5.01 -19.64 -1.06
C GLU A 140 5.48 -19.93 0.36
N GLN A 141 6.40 -20.85 0.52
CA GLN A 141 6.90 -21.22 1.84
C GLN A 141 7.75 -20.15 2.53
N ILE A 142 8.14 -19.11 1.83
CA ILE A 142 8.90 -17.99 2.41
C ILE A 142 8.17 -16.65 2.33
N LYS A 143 6.93 -16.66 1.88
CA LYS A 143 6.05 -15.48 1.95
C LYS A 143 5.48 -15.31 3.34
#